data_eebe398620e899473302559eb2539863
#
_entry.id   eebe398620e899473302559eb2539863
#
_cell.length_a   1.000
_cell.length_b   1.000
_cell.length_c   1.000
_cell.angle_alpha   90.00
_cell.angle_beta   90.00
_cell.angle_gamma   90.00
#
_symmetry.space_group_name_H-M   'P 1'
#
loop_
_entity.id
_entity.type
_entity.pdbx_description
1 polymer ?
#
loop_
_entity_poly.entity_id
_entity_poly.type
_entity_poly.pdbx_seq_one_letter_code
_entity_poly.pdbx_strand_id
1 'polypeptide(L)'
;MGAVTGNGRAGVLGGGTMLALVAGWSVPLLLGMPAERVAAVLAIASVGVLGLLPRIAMITSGLTRLDDRRSNDEPVSRVSVQAAVDSAHRGLAVAAIAAATSATLAGLILASTPGPWRLVLAALVAGALLLRMRAFPLAAEVVTLVAGALTIAGGLLLCWVRERPGTWWGTAVAALGVCAVALAILAYRPPPHVLARGRQVADRVEALTVMALVPVAVGVFGLNSRLLDTF
;
A
#
# COMPACT_ATOMS: atom_id res chain seq x y z
N MET A 1 25.76 -13.63 -24.36
CA MET A 1 24.39 -13.14 -24.64
C MET A 1 23.35 -13.41 -23.51
N GLY A 2 23.77 -13.81 -22.30
CA GLY A 2 22.86 -14.13 -21.18
C GLY A 2 22.52 -13.02 -20.17
N ALA A 3 23.13 -11.84 -20.27
CA ALA A 3 22.99 -10.79 -19.26
C ALA A 3 21.79 -9.85 -19.45
N VAL A 4 21.13 -9.88 -20.61
CA VAL A 4 20.09 -8.90 -20.97
C VAL A 4 18.70 -9.30 -20.48
N THR A 5 18.45 -10.58 -20.20
CA THR A 5 17.11 -11.09 -19.84
C THR A 5 16.71 -10.88 -18.37
N GLY A 6 17.66 -10.72 -17.45
CA GLY A 6 17.36 -10.46 -16.03
C GLY A 6 16.92 -9.01 -15.76
N ASN A 7 17.61 -8.04 -16.37
CA ASN A 7 17.29 -6.60 -16.20
C ASN A 7 15.96 -6.21 -16.85
N GLY A 8 15.52 -6.90 -17.91
CA GLY A 8 14.25 -6.60 -18.59
C GLY A 8 13.02 -6.92 -17.74
N ARG A 9 13.03 -8.02 -16.98
CA ARG A 9 11.85 -8.45 -16.20
C ARG A 9 11.58 -7.60 -14.98
N ALA A 10 12.62 -7.18 -14.27
CA ALA A 10 12.47 -6.28 -13.11
C ALA A 10 11.99 -4.88 -13.55
N GLY A 11 12.50 -4.38 -14.70
CA GLY A 11 12.02 -3.15 -15.32
C GLY A 11 10.56 -3.23 -15.77
N VAL A 12 10.15 -4.38 -16.31
CA VAL A 12 8.75 -4.64 -16.71
C VAL A 12 7.82 -4.65 -15.51
N LEU A 13 8.21 -5.22 -14.37
CA LEU A 13 7.39 -5.21 -13.16
C LEU A 13 7.23 -3.80 -12.59
N GLY A 14 8.32 -3.08 -12.36
CA GLY A 14 8.25 -1.71 -11.82
C GLY A 14 7.58 -0.74 -12.78
N GLY A 15 7.98 -0.75 -14.05
CA GLY A 15 7.40 0.09 -15.09
C GLY A 15 5.97 -0.28 -15.45
N GLY A 16 5.65 -1.58 -15.50
CA GLY A 16 4.29 -2.07 -15.78
C GLY A 16 3.29 -1.70 -14.70
N THR A 17 3.67 -1.83 -13.42
CA THR A 17 2.80 -1.39 -12.30
C THR A 17 2.59 0.11 -12.30
N MET A 18 3.64 0.90 -12.56
CA MET A 18 3.53 2.35 -12.66
C MET A 18 2.60 2.77 -13.81
N LEU A 19 2.77 2.19 -15.00
CA LEU A 19 1.91 2.46 -16.14
C LEU A 19 0.45 2.06 -15.89
N ALA A 20 0.22 0.88 -15.29
CA ALA A 20 -1.12 0.42 -14.95
C ALA A 20 -1.82 1.36 -13.96
N LEU A 21 -1.11 1.86 -12.95
CA LEU A 21 -1.66 2.82 -11.98
C LEU A 21 -1.91 4.19 -12.62
N VAL A 22 -0.99 4.69 -13.45
CA VAL A 22 -1.19 5.96 -14.18
C VAL A 22 -2.39 5.85 -15.13
N ALA A 23 -2.50 4.75 -15.88
CA ALA A 23 -3.65 4.51 -16.75
C ALA A 23 -4.95 4.37 -15.93
N GLY A 24 -4.90 3.68 -14.79
CA GLY A 24 -6.02 3.54 -13.86
C GLY A 24 -6.53 4.88 -13.32
N TRP A 25 -5.65 5.88 -13.14
CA TRP A 25 -6.03 7.24 -12.78
C TRP A 25 -6.55 8.03 -13.99
N SER A 26 -5.79 8.05 -15.08
CA SER A 26 -6.08 8.93 -16.22
C SER A 26 -7.30 8.49 -17.02
N VAL A 27 -7.46 7.20 -17.33
CA VAL A 27 -8.54 6.74 -18.20
C VAL A 27 -9.94 7.01 -17.62
N PRO A 28 -10.26 6.62 -16.36
CA PRO A 28 -11.59 6.88 -15.82
C PRO A 28 -11.89 8.38 -15.62
N LEU A 29 -10.86 9.18 -15.26
CA LEU A 29 -11.03 10.63 -15.12
C LEU A 29 -11.30 11.30 -16.46
N LEU A 30 -10.65 10.87 -17.55
CA LEU A 30 -10.93 11.34 -18.91
C LEU A 30 -12.32 10.94 -19.40
N LEU A 31 -12.86 9.82 -18.92
CA LEU A 31 -14.23 9.38 -19.18
C LEU A 31 -15.27 10.10 -18.31
N GLY A 32 -14.87 11.10 -17.52
CA GLY A 32 -15.77 11.91 -16.68
C GLY A 32 -16.27 11.20 -15.42
N MET A 33 -15.61 10.13 -14.98
CA MET A 33 -15.95 9.48 -13.72
C MET A 33 -15.61 10.38 -12.53
N PRO A 34 -16.45 10.43 -11.48
CA PRO A 34 -16.17 11.22 -10.28
C PRO A 34 -14.90 10.70 -9.58
N ALA A 35 -14.00 11.62 -9.25
CA ALA A 35 -12.67 11.32 -8.71
C ALA A 35 -12.72 10.41 -7.45
N GLU A 36 -13.75 10.57 -6.63
CA GLU A 36 -13.96 9.75 -5.42
C GLU A 36 -14.19 8.26 -5.71
N ARG A 37 -14.90 7.93 -6.82
CA ARG A 37 -15.11 6.54 -7.23
C ARG A 37 -13.83 5.93 -7.80
N VAL A 38 -13.13 6.71 -8.61
CA VAL A 38 -11.81 6.32 -9.14
C VAL A 38 -10.84 6.08 -7.99
N ALA A 39 -10.79 7.00 -7.02
CA ALA A 39 -9.97 6.87 -5.83
C ALA A 39 -10.31 5.62 -5.00
N ALA A 40 -11.60 5.30 -4.81
CA ALA A 40 -12.00 4.10 -4.06
C ALA A 40 -11.50 2.80 -4.73
N VAL A 41 -11.62 2.70 -6.06
CA VAL A 41 -11.12 1.53 -6.80
C VAL A 41 -9.61 1.45 -6.75
N LEU A 42 -8.93 2.57 -6.98
CA LEU A 42 -7.47 2.60 -7.00
C LEU A 42 -6.85 2.42 -5.61
N ALA A 43 -7.52 2.84 -4.55
CA ALA A 43 -7.13 2.52 -3.19
C ALA A 43 -7.03 1.00 -2.96
N ILE A 44 -8.10 0.27 -3.33
CA ILE A 44 -8.14 -1.20 -3.22
C ILE A 44 -7.09 -1.84 -4.12
N ALA A 45 -7.01 -1.42 -5.39
CA ALA A 45 -6.05 -1.94 -6.34
C ALA A 45 -4.60 -1.74 -5.86
N SER A 46 -4.27 -0.54 -5.37
CA SER A 46 -2.92 -0.21 -4.87
C SER A 46 -2.56 -1.02 -3.63
N VAL A 47 -3.48 -1.16 -2.66
CA VAL A 47 -3.26 -2.00 -1.48
C VAL A 47 -3.13 -3.47 -1.89
N GLY A 48 -3.91 -3.95 -2.85
CA GLY A 48 -3.81 -5.29 -3.41
C GLY A 48 -2.46 -5.54 -4.09
N VAL A 49 -2.01 -4.61 -4.93
CA VAL A 49 -0.68 -4.65 -5.56
C VAL A 49 0.41 -4.72 -4.51
N LEU A 50 0.40 -3.82 -3.50
CA LEU A 50 1.35 -3.87 -2.40
C LEU A 50 1.39 -5.24 -1.71
N GLY A 51 0.25 -5.96 -1.66
CA GLY A 51 0.14 -7.29 -1.09
C GLY A 51 0.76 -8.40 -1.91
N LEU A 52 0.68 -8.26 -3.20
CA LEU A 52 1.18 -9.26 -4.14
C LEU A 52 2.66 -9.05 -4.48
N LEU A 53 3.17 -7.81 -4.36
CA LEU A 53 4.52 -7.45 -4.75
C LEU A 53 5.61 -8.36 -4.15
N PRO A 54 5.64 -8.68 -2.84
CA PRO A 54 6.67 -9.56 -2.29
C PRO A 54 6.62 -10.97 -2.89
N ARG A 55 5.44 -11.50 -3.17
CA ARG A 55 5.27 -12.81 -3.82
C ARG A 55 5.73 -12.78 -5.27
N ILE A 56 5.33 -11.77 -6.02
CA ILE A 56 5.72 -11.60 -7.42
C ILE A 56 7.25 -11.41 -7.51
N ALA A 57 7.86 -10.65 -6.61
CA ALA A 57 9.30 -10.45 -6.57
C ALA A 57 10.05 -11.77 -6.35
N MET A 58 9.59 -12.63 -5.47
CA MET A 58 10.19 -13.96 -5.26
C MET A 58 10.09 -14.85 -6.50
N ILE A 59 8.95 -14.86 -7.19
CA ILE A 59 8.74 -15.66 -8.41
C ILE A 59 9.59 -15.14 -9.57
N THR A 60 9.72 -13.83 -9.70
CA THR A 60 10.39 -13.19 -10.85
C THR A 60 11.88 -12.98 -10.67
N SER A 61 12.39 -13.05 -9.43
CA SER A 61 13.84 -12.93 -9.13
C SER A 61 14.70 -14.02 -9.79
N GLY A 62 14.05 -15.06 -10.34
CA GLY A 62 14.77 -16.16 -11.00
C GLY A 62 15.54 -17.06 -10.04
N LEU A 63 15.35 -16.90 -8.72
CA LEU A 63 15.97 -17.73 -7.71
C LEU A 63 15.62 -19.23 -7.91
N THR A 64 14.39 -19.51 -8.31
CA THR A 64 13.97 -20.88 -8.69
C THR A 64 14.75 -21.44 -9.88
N ARG A 65 15.07 -20.62 -10.89
CA ARG A 65 15.91 -21.07 -12.03
C ARG A 65 17.38 -21.24 -11.68
N LEU A 66 17.87 -20.47 -10.71
CA LEU A 66 19.23 -20.60 -10.21
C LEU A 66 19.37 -21.87 -9.33
N ASP A 67 18.32 -22.21 -8.62
CA ASP A 67 18.23 -23.46 -7.84
C ASP A 67 18.16 -24.68 -8.77
N ASP A 68 17.37 -24.61 -9.86
CA ASP A 68 17.30 -25.65 -10.91
C ASP A 68 18.66 -25.84 -11.62
N ARG A 69 19.41 -24.75 -11.89
CA ARG A 69 20.77 -24.84 -12.48
C ARG A 69 21.78 -25.41 -11.51
N ARG A 70 21.64 -25.09 -10.22
CA ARG A 70 22.51 -25.67 -9.18
C ARG A 70 22.28 -27.16 -8.99
N SER A 71 21.03 -27.61 -9.14
CA SER A 71 20.70 -29.05 -9.10
C SER A 71 21.19 -29.80 -10.35
N ASN A 72 21.51 -29.10 -11.45
CA ASN A 72 22.08 -29.65 -12.68
C ASN A 72 23.61 -29.49 -12.81
N ASP A 73 24.31 -29.21 -11.69
CA ASP A 73 25.79 -29.05 -11.63
C ASP A 73 26.36 -27.96 -12.57
N GLU A 74 25.55 -27.00 -13.03
CA GLU A 74 26.05 -25.84 -13.80
C GLU A 74 26.72 -24.82 -12.86
N PRO A 75 27.93 -24.31 -13.16
CA PRO A 75 28.61 -23.32 -12.33
C PRO A 75 27.87 -21.99 -12.36
N VAL A 76 27.16 -21.68 -11.25
CA VAL A 76 26.48 -20.41 -11.08
C VAL A 76 27.44 -19.38 -10.48
N SER A 77 27.75 -18.31 -11.23
CA SER A 77 28.64 -17.26 -10.72
C SER A 77 27.92 -16.41 -9.66
N ARG A 78 28.64 -16.08 -8.57
CA ARG A 78 28.09 -15.20 -7.49
C ARG A 78 27.66 -13.84 -8.05
N VAL A 79 28.33 -13.34 -9.06
CA VAL A 79 28.04 -12.07 -9.73
C VAL A 79 26.66 -12.10 -10.41
N SER A 80 26.30 -13.20 -11.09
CA SER A 80 24.99 -13.34 -11.74
C SER A 80 23.84 -13.42 -10.74
N VAL A 81 24.06 -14.07 -9.58
CA VAL A 81 23.08 -14.14 -8.51
C VAL A 81 22.85 -12.76 -7.90
N GLN A 82 23.91 -12.04 -7.56
CA GLN A 82 23.81 -10.69 -7.01
C GLN A 82 23.12 -9.73 -7.97
N ALA A 83 23.49 -9.73 -9.25
CA ALA A 83 22.84 -8.89 -10.25
C ALA A 83 21.33 -9.19 -10.40
N ALA A 84 20.92 -10.45 -10.32
CA ALA A 84 19.53 -10.86 -10.37
C ALA A 84 18.75 -10.37 -9.13
N VAL A 85 19.33 -10.50 -7.94
CA VAL A 85 18.73 -10.03 -6.67
C VAL A 85 18.60 -8.50 -6.67
N ASP A 86 19.66 -7.78 -7.07
CA ASP A 86 19.66 -6.32 -7.11
C ASP A 86 18.64 -5.76 -8.12
N SER A 87 18.48 -6.44 -9.26
CA SER A 87 17.48 -6.04 -10.26
C SER A 87 16.05 -6.28 -9.75
N ALA A 88 15.82 -7.41 -9.07
CA ALA A 88 14.53 -7.73 -8.47
C ALA A 88 14.15 -6.73 -7.36
N HIS A 89 15.10 -6.39 -6.49
CA HIS A 89 14.90 -5.38 -5.45
C HIS A 89 14.56 -4.00 -6.01
N ARG A 90 15.26 -3.55 -7.06
CA ARG A 90 14.96 -2.27 -7.71
C ARG A 90 13.57 -2.24 -8.33
N GLY A 91 13.19 -3.30 -9.05
CA GLY A 91 11.86 -3.41 -9.63
C GLY A 91 10.75 -3.42 -8.57
N LEU A 92 10.97 -4.13 -7.46
CA LEU A 92 10.07 -4.18 -6.31
C LEU A 92 9.93 -2.80 -5.66
N ALA A 93 11.05 -2.09 -5.42
CA ALA A 93 11.03 -0.77 -4.80
C ALA A 93 10.25 0.25 -5.65
N VAL A 94 10.48 0.29 -6.96
CA VAL A 94 9.73 1.18 -7.86
C VAL A 94 8.24 0.86 -7.84
N ALA A 95 7.86 -0.42 -7.91
CA ALA A 95 6.47 -0.84 -7.87
C ALA A 95 5.81 -0.51 -6.52
N ALA A 96 6.53 -0.72 -5.40
CA ALA A 96 6.03 -0.42 -4.05
C ALA A 96 5.83 1.08 -3.85
N ILE A 97 6.79 1.91 -4.28
CA ILE A 97 6.68 3.37 -4.22
C ILE A 97 5.51 3.86 -5.09
N ALA A 98 5.37 3.36 -6.30
CA ALA A 98 4.26 3.72 -7.19
C ALA A 98 2.90 3.33 -6.60
N ALA A 99 2.77 2.14 -6.03
CA ALA A 99 1.54 1.70 -5.38
C ALA A 99 1.25 2.48 -4.08
N ALA A 100 2.27 2.78 -3.28
CA ALA A 100 2.12 3.58 -2.06
C ALA A 100 1.70 5.03 -2.38
N THR A 101 2.29 5.67 -3.39
CA THR A 101 1.88 7.01 -3.83
C THR A 101 0.47 7.03 -4.39
N SER A 102 0.09 6.03 -5.20
CA SER A 102 -1.29 5.88 -5.69
C SER A 102 -2.29 5.69 -4.55
N ALA A 103 -1.99 4.83 -3.58
CA ALA A 103 -2.83 4.64 -2.39
C ALA A 103 -2.96 5.93 -1.54
N THR A 104 -1.86 6.69 -1.42
CA THR A 104 -1.85 7.97 -0.70
C THR A 104 -2.72 9.01 -1.38
N LEU A 105 -2.59 9.17 -2.71
CA LEU A 105 -3.44 10.08 -3.49
C LEU A 105 -4.91 9.70 -3.39
N ALA A 106 -5.22 8.41 -3.52
CA ALA A 106 -6.58 7.89 -3.35
C ALA A 106 -7.12 8.19 -1.95
N GLY A 107 -6.35 7.90 -0.91
CA GLY A 107 -6.72 8.19 0.48
C GLY A 107 -6.94 9.67 0.75
N LEU A 108 -6.13 10.57 0.17
CA LEU A 108 -6.31 12.02 0.28
C LEU A 108 -7.59 12.51 -0.38
N ILE A 109 -7.89 12.04 -1.60
CA ILE A 109 -9.13 12.39 -2.29
C ILE A 109 -10.33 11.94 -1.46
N LEU A 110 -10.31 10.72 -0.92
CA LEU A 110 -11.36 10.20 -0.06
C LEU A 110 -11.48 10.99 1.25
N ALA A 111 -10.37 11.39 1.85
CA ALA A 111 -10.35 12.19 3.07
C ALA A 111 -10.81 13.64 2.86
N SER A 112 -10.65 14.19 1.64
CA SER A 112 -11.06 15.56 1.32
C SER A 112 -12.54 15.69 0.97
N THR A 113 -13.22 14.59 0.70
CA THR A 113 -14.65 14.58 0.33
C THR A 113 -15.51 14.14 1.53
N PRO A 114 -16.51 14.94 1.95
CA PRO A 114 -17.35 14.60 3.09
C PRO A 114 -18.19 13.34 2.82
N GLY A 115 -18.32 12.49 3.83
CA GLY A 115 -19.13 11.28 3.77
C GLY A 115 -18.55 10.14 4.62
N PRO A 116 -19.37 9.47 5.43
CA PRO A 116 -18.88 8.51 6.42
C PRO A 116 -18.13 7.33 5.79
N TRP A 117 -18.62 6.78 4.68
CA TRP A 117 -18.00 5.66 3.97
C TRP A 117 -16.63 6.01 3.39
N ARG A 118 -16.48 7.27 2.89
CA ARG A 118 -15.22 7.77 2.32
C ARG A 118 -14.15 7.94 3.39
N LEU A 119 -14.53 8.53 4.53
CA LEU A 119 -13.62 8.72 5.66
C LEU A 119 -13.17 7.38 6.24
N VAL A 120 -14.09 6.42 6.39
CA VAL A 120 -13.75 5.06 6.84
C VAL A 120 -12.81 4.38 5.85
N LEU A 121 -13.07 4.50 4.54
CA LEU A 121 -12.20 3.92 3.52
C LEU A 121 -10.79 4.54 3.55
N ALA A 122 -10.69 5.86 3.68
CA ALA A 122 -9.41 6.56 3.83
C ALA A 122 -8.63 6.08 5.08
N ALA A 123 -9.33 5.92 6.22
CA ALA A 123 -8.73 5.41 7.45
C ALA A 123 -8.24 3.95 7.30
N LEU A 124 -9.00 3.09 6.62
CA LEU A 124 -8.59 1.71 6.32
C LEU A 124 -7.36 1.67 5.39
N VAL A 125 -7.30 2.56 4.38
CA VAL A 125 -6.13 2.67 3.50
C VAL A 125 -4.89 3.09 4.29
N ALA A 126 -5.01 4.11 5.16
CA ALA A 126 -3.91 4.53 6.03
C ALA A 126 -3.44 3.39 6.96
N GLY A 127 -4.38 2.68 7.56
CA GLY A 127 -4.10 1.49 8.38
C GLY A 127 -3.40 0.38 7.60
N ALA A 128 -3.87 0.08 6.38
CA ALA A 128 -3.26 -0.91 5.50
C ALA A 128 -1.82 -0.54 5.14
N LEU A 129 -1.53 0.73 4.82
CA LEU A 129 -0.17 1.19 4.55
C LEU A 129 0.76 1.02 5.76
N LEU A 130 0.29 1.37 6.98
CA LEU A 130 1.07 1.20 8.21
C LEU A 130 1.33 -0.28 8.52
N LEU A 131 0.32 -1.13 8.39
CA LEU A 131 0.49 -2.55 8.66
C LEU A 131 1.43 -3.21 7.65
N ARG A 132 1.42 -2.73 6.40
CA ARG A 132 2.22 -3.26 5.30
C ARG A 132 3.71 -2.92 5.36
N MET A 133 4.08 -1.82 6.05
CA MET A 133 5.49 -1.41 6.16
C MET A 133 6.41 -2.52 6.69
N ARG A 134 5.86 -3.50 7.44
CA ARG A 134 6.60 -4.62 8.02
C ARG A 134 7.02 -5.68 7.00
N ALA A 135 6.36 -5.70 5.85
CA ALA A 135 6.62 -6.67 4.77
C ALA A 135 7.78 -6.25 3.86
N PHE A 136 8.20 -4.98 3.94
CA PHE A 136 9.22 -4.42 3.05
C PHE A 136 10.57 -4.27 3.75
N PRO A 137 11.66 -4.77 3.11
CA PRO A 137 13.00 -4.77 3.70
C PRO A 137 13.77 -3.45 3.52
N LEU A 138 13.38 -2.61 2.53
CA LEU A 138 14.11 -1.37 2.22
C LEU A 138 13.53 -0.18 2.99
N ALA A 139 14.44 0.62 3.56
CA ALA A 139 14.07 1.81 4.31
C ALA A 139 13.26 2.83 3.46
N ALA A 140 13.58 2.97 2.18
CA ALA A 140 12.87 3.87 1.27
C ALA A 140 11.39 3.50 1.10
N GLU A 141 11.08 2.20 1.00
CA GLU A 141 9.73 1.68 0.90
C GLU A 141 8.94 1.94 2.19
N VAL A 142 9.58 1.64 3.34
CA VAL A 142 8.98 1.88 4.67
C VAL A 142 8.68 3.35 4.87
N VAL A 143 9.63 4.24 4.56
CA VAL A 143 9.44 5.70 4.67
C VAL A 143 8.29 6.17 3.79
N THR A 144 8.18 5.68 2.56
CA THR A 144 7.09 6.06 1.65
C THR A 144 5.73 5.61 2.17
N LEU A 145 5.62 4.38 2.71
CA LEU A 145 4.38 3.86 3.29
C LEU A 145 3.96 4.64 4.53
N VAL A 146 4.89 4.92 5.44
CA VAL A 146 4.63 5.70 6.66
C VAL A 146 4.25 7.15 6.30
N ALA A 147 5.01 7.80 5.42
CA ALA A 147 4.70 9.15 4.96
C ALA A 147 3.31 9.22 4.31
N GLY A 148 2.96 8.23 3.47
CA GLY A 148 1.64 8.12 2.86
C GLY A 148 0.52 7.99 3.89
N ALA A 149 0.68 7.11 4.87
CA ALA A 149 -0.29 6.92 5.93
C ALA A 149 -0.47 8.18 6.80
N LEU A 150 0.62 8.85 7.16
CA LEU A 150 0.58 10.11 7.92
C LEU A 150 -0.08 11.24 7.11
N THR A 151 0.15 11.29 5.81
CA THR A 151 -0.48 12.27 4.91
C THR A 151 -1.99 12.07 4.85
N ILE A 152 -2.47 10.82 4.72
CA ILE A 152 -3.90 10.50 4.76
C ILE A 152 -4.49 10.85 6.14
N ALA A 153 -3.82 10.48 7.22
CA ALA A 153 -4.25 10.81 8.57
C ALA A 153 -4.36 12.32 8.80
N GLY A 154 -3.40 13.10 8.28
CA GLY A 154 -3.45 14.56 8.25
C GLY A 154 -4.65 15.10 7.48
N GLY A 155 -4.96 14.51 6.31
CA GLY A 155 -6.16 14.83 5.52
C GLY A 155 -7.45 14.57 6.28
N LEU A 156 -7.57 13.43 6.97
CA LEU A 156 -8.71 13.09 7.82
C LEU A 156 -8.87 14.07 9.00
N LEU A 157 -7.78 14.46 9.64
CA LEU A 157 -7.79 15.45 10.70
C LEU A 157 -8.25 16.82 10.20
N LEU A 158 -7.75 17.25 9.04
CA LEU A 158 -8.17 18.51 8.41
C LEU A 158 -9.66 18.51 8.06
N CYS A 159 -10.17 17.39 7.55
CA CYS A 159 -11.61 17.25 7.29
C CYS A 159 -12.42 17.37 8.58
N TRP A 160 -12.00 16.71 9.63
CA TRP A 160 -12.67 16.78 10.93
C TRP A 160 -12.68 18.17 11.54
N VAL A 161 -11.55 18.92 11.45
CA VAL A 161 -11.47 20.32 11.89
C VAL A 161 -12.49 21.20 11.14
N ARG A 162 -12.59 20.99 9.83
CA ARG A 162 -13.51 21.77 8.98
C ARG A 162 -14.98 21.53 9.31
N GLU A 163 -15.32 20.28 9.61
CA GLU A 163 -16.71 19.91 9.94
C GLU A 163 -17.11 20.33 11.36
N ARG A 164 -16.16 20.52 12.27
CA ARG A 164 -16.42 20.86 13.68
C ARG A 164 -15.54 22.01 14.18
N PRO A 165 -15.79 23.25 13.75
CA PRO A 165 -14.97 24.43 14.06
C PRO A 165 -15.08 24.84 15.53
N GLY A 166 -15.24 24.11 16.48
CA GLY A 166 -15.24 24.41 17.93
C GLY A 166 -14.42 23.42 18.75
N THR A 167 -13.93 22.34 18.10
CA THR A 167 -13.26 21.23 18.79
C THR A 167 -11.75 21.19 18.53
N TRP A 168 -11.11 22.38 18.49
CA TRP A 168 -9.66 22.45 18.23
C TRP A 168 -8.80 21.62 19.19
N TRP A 169 -9.23 21.47 20.44
CA TRP A 169 -8.59 20.59 21.40
C TRP A 169 -8.63 19.11 21.00
N GLY A 170 -9.76 18.64 20.48
CA GLY A 170 -9.91 17.27 20.01
C GLY A 170 -8.99 16.97 18.83
N THR A 171 -8.80 17.93 17.94
CA THR A 171 -7.88 17.79 16.79
C THR A 171 -6.43 17.80 17.22
N ALA A 172 -6.06 18.65 18.18
CA ALA A 172 -4.72 18.65 18.74
C ALA A 172 -4.39 17.31 19.42
N VAL A 173 -5.32 16.77 20.20
CA VAL A 173 -5.16 15.46 20.85
C VAL A 173 -5.06 14.33 19.81
N ALA A 174 -5.90 14.35 18.75
CA ALA A 174 -5.84 13.35 17.70
C ALA A 174 -4.53 13.45 16.89
N ALA A 175 -4.05 14.66 16.57
CA ALA A 175 -2.77 14.88 15.91
C ALA A 175 -1.60 14.38 16.77
N LEU A 176 -1.61 14.69 18.07
CA LEU A 176 -0.61 14.19 19.02
C LEU A 176 -0.68 12.66 19.12
N GLY A 177 -1.87 12.06 19.10
CA GLY A 177 -2.06 10.61 19.08
C GLY A 177 -1.44 9.96 17.85
N VAL A 178 -1.67 10.51 16.67
CA VAL A 178 -1.06 10.03 15.42
C VAL A 178 0.46 10.15 15.45
N CYS A 179 0.99 11.29 15.92
CA CYS A 179 2.43 11.50 16.08
C CYS A 179 3.03 10.54 17.13
N ALA A 180 2.36 10.34 18.26
CA ALA A 180 2.81 9.42 19.30
C ALA A 180 2.85 7.97 18.81
N VAL A 181 1.82 7.52 18.05
CA VAL A 181 1.81 6.20 17.43
C VAL A 181 2.94 6.06 16.42
N ALA A 182 3.17 7.07 15.56
CA ALA A 182 4.27 7.06 14.60
C ALA A 182 5.63 6.98 15.30
N LEU A 183 5.85 7.78 16.35
CA LEU A 183 7.06 7.77 17.16
C LEU A 183 7.23 6.44 17.91
N ALA A 184 6.16 5.89 18.47
CA ALA A 184 6.20 4.59 19.13
C ALA A 184 6.61 3.47 18.16
N ILE A 185 6.09 3.47 16.94
CA ILE A 185 6.47 2.52 15.89
C ILE A 185 7.94 2.66 15.52
N LEU A 186 8.47 3.89 15.43
CA LEU A 186 9.88 4.14 15.12
C LEU A 186 10.83 3.81 16.28
N ALA A 187 10.42 4.11 17.50
CA ALA A 187 11.26 3.99 18.71
C ALA A 187 11.22 2.60 19.35
N TYR A 188 10.11 1.88 19.20
CA TYR A 188 9.90 0.61 19.90
C TYR A 188 10.59 -0.55 19.18
N ARG A 189 11.65 -1.07 19.81
CA ARG A 189 12.29 -2.34 19.44
C ARG A 189 11.86 -3.42 20.44
N PRO A 190 10.78 -4.14 20.17
CA PRO A 190 10.28 -5.13 21.10
C PRO A 190 11.23 -6.33 21.22
N PRO A 191 11.31 -6.98 22.40
CA PRO A 191 12.06 -8.21 22.58
C PRO A 191 11.47 -9.34 21.73
N PRO A 192 12.29 -10.37 21.35
CA PRO A 192 11.91 -11.38 20.34
C PRO A 192 10.64 -12.16 20.65
N HIS A 193 10.33 -12.39 21.91
CA HIS A 193 9.12 -13.12 22.33
C HIS A 193 7.82 -12.30 22.17
N VAL A 194 7.90 -10.97 22.27
CA VAL A 194 6.76 -10.06 22.05
C VAL A 194 6.52 -9.88 20.55
N LEU A 195 7.61 -9.91 19.75
CA LEU A 195 7.56 -9.85 18.29
C LEU A 195 6.70 -10.97 17.67
N ALA A 196 6.78 -12.20 18.18
CA ALA A 196 6.05 -13.34 17.62
C ALA A 196 4.52 -13.18 17.78
N ARG A 197 4.04 -12.78 18.96
CA ARG A 197 2.62 -12.53 19.22
C ARG A 197 2.12 -11.26 18.49
N GLY A 198 2.92 -10.20 18.54
CA GLY A 198 2.61 -8.97 17.84
C GLY A 198 2.47 -9.16 16.33
N ARG A 199 3.31 -10.01 15.71
CA ARG A 199 3.19 -10.38 14.30
C ARG A 199 1.87 -11.05 13.97
N GLN A 200 1.46 -12.05 14.75
CA GLN A 200 0.19 -12.77 14.53
C GLN A 200 -1.03 -11.85 14.65
N VAL A 201 -1.04 -10.97 15.65
CA VAL A 201 -2.13 -10.01 15.84
C VAL A 201 -2.17 -9.04 14.66
N ALA A 202 -1.03 -8.52 14.28
CA ALA A 202 -0.95 -7.56 13.20
C ALA A 202 -1.27 -8.18 11.82
N ASP A 203 -0.95 -9.45 11.58
CA ASP A 203 -1.34 -10.18 10.36
C ASP A 203 -2.86 -10.39 10.31
N ARG A 204 -3.49 -10.67 11.45
CA ARG A 204 -4.97 -10.75 11.54
C ARG A 204 -5.63 -9.39 11.30
N VAL A 205 -5.10 -8.33 11.92
CA VAL A 205 -5.62 -6.96 11.72
C VAL A 205 -5.44 -6.53 10.26
N GLU A 206 -4.31 -6.86 9.62
CA GLU A 206 -4.09 -6.60 8.20
C GLU A 206 -5.10 -7.34 7.33
N ALA A 207 -5.32 -8.63 7.57
CA ALA A 207 -6.31 -9.41 6.85
C ALA A 207 -7.73 -8.85 6.99
N LEU A 208 -8.12 -8.46 8.20
CA LEU A 208 -9.41 -7.82 8.47
C LEU A 208 -9.52 -6.46 7.77
N THR A 209 -8.46 -5.65 7.81
CA THR A 209 -8.42 -4.33 7.16
C THR A 209 -8.59 -4.48 5.64
N VAL A 210 -7.86 -5.40 5.03
CA VAL A 210 -7.95 -5.66 3.59
C VAL A 210 -9.33 -6.23 3.21
N MET A 211 -9.89 -7.12 4.03
CA MET A 211 -11.23 -7.68 3.81
C MET A 211 -12.31 -6.58 3.92
N ALA A 212 -12.16 -5.63 4.85
CA ALA A 212 -13.09 -4.53 5.05
C ALA A 212 -13.03 -3.48 3.93
N LEU A 213 -11.91 -3.35 3.20
CA LEU A 213 -11.79 -2.39 2.09
C LEU A 213 -12.87 -2.56 1.03
N VAL A 214 -13.18 -3.80 0.64
CA VAL A 214 -14.14 -4.09 -0.43
C VAL A 214 -15.57 -3.67 -0.05
N PRO A 215 -16.17 -4.13 1.08
CA PRO A 215 -17.52 -3.73 1.44
C PRO A 215 -17.65 -2.24 1.73
N VAL A 216 -16.63 -1.61 2.31
CA VAL A 216 -16.63 -0.15 2.55
C VAL A 216 -16.57 0.62 1.24
N ALA A 217 -15.80 0.16 0.25
CA ALA A 217 -15.78 0.78 -1.08
C ALA A 217 -17.13 0.65 -1.78
N VAL A 218 -17.83 -0.49 -1.65
CA VAL A 218 -19.22 -0.64 -2.13
C VAL A 218 -20.13 0.43 -1.52
N GLY A 219 -19.93 0.77 -0.23
CA GLY A 219 -20.62 1.86 0.43
C GLY A 219 -20.36 3.25 -0.22
N VAL A 220 -19.12 3.49 -0.68
CA VAL A 220 -18.76 4.73 -1.40
C VAL A 220 -19.52 4.87 -2.73
N PHE A 221 -19.84 3.76 -3.41
CA PHE A 221 -20.64 3.76 -4.63
C PHE A 221 -22.14 4.02 -4.39
N GLY A 222 -22.59 4.09 -3.15
CA GLY A 222 -23.99 4.33 -2.80
C GLY A 222 -24.93 3.16 -3.07
N LEU A 223 -24.39 1.95 -3.26
CA LEU A 223 -25.18 0.75 -3.50
C LEU A 223 -26.00 0.37 -2.26
N ASN A 224 -25.52 0.67 -1.06
CA ASN A 224 -26.24 0.41 0.19
C ASN A 224 -27.55 1.21 0.31
N SER A 225 -27.59 2.47 -0.15
CA SER A 225 -28.81 3.26 -0.13
C SER A 225 -29.86 2.70 -1.11
N ARG A 226 -29.42 2.28 -2.29
CA ARG A 226 -30.31 1.68 -3.28
C ARG A 226 -30.88 0.34 -2.85
N LEU A 227 -30.13 -0.46 -2.10
CA LEU A 227 -30.63 -1.74 -1.57
C LEU A 227 -31.59 -1.56 -0.41
N LEU A 228 -31.40 -0.53 0.42
CA LEU A 228 -32.32 -0.21 1.54
C LEU A 228 -33.61 0.46 1.07
N ASP A 229 -33.58 1.19 -0.04
CA ASP A 229 -34.76 1.81 -0.63
C ASP A 229 -35.64 0.83 -1.44
N THR A 230 -35.18 -0.42 -1.60
CA THR A 230 -35.89 -1.46 -2.37
C THR A 230 -36.67 -2.44 -1.46
N PHE A 231 -36.50 -2.33 -0.15
CA PHE A 231 -37.21 -3.08 0.90
C PHE A 231 -37.99 -2.16 1.83
#